data_73b7e5bc127140d2b8adef5bafee7438
#
_entry.id   73b7e5bc127140d2b8adef5bafee7438
#
_cell.length_a   1.000
_cell.length_b   1.000
_cell.length_c   1.000
_cell.angle_alpha   90.00
_cell.angle_beta   90.00
_cell.angle_gamma   90.00
#
_symmetry.space_group_name_H-M   'P 1'
#
loop_
_entity.id
_entity.type
_entity.pdbx_description
1 polymer ?
#
loop_
_entity_poly.entity_id
_entity_poly.type
_entity_poly.pdbx_seq_one_letter_code
_entity_poly.pdbx_strand_id
1 'polypeptide(L)'
;MVVDVTVRPATAADLDDLVAYEIEIARISFGDEAVTDPDLHRRRVSGSLGKPDEITLVAESGGAVIGWVWVSGRTNSLTGDRYGNFRSLATSEVPGRGTVAEELLGAALSAARERGVSEVVGKVHMRNVAMRAVYAKLGFAAEHLSMRKAL
;
A
#
# COMPACT_ATOMS: atom_id res chain seq x y z
N MET A 1 19.92 9.70 -10.38
CA MET A 1 20.71 9.20 -9.26
C MET A 1 19.94 8.10 -8.55
N VAL A 2 20.51 6.96 -8.40
CA VAL A 2 19.88 5.85 -7.68
C VAL A 2 20.03 6.10 -6.20
N VAL A 3 18.91 6.05 -5.47
CA VAL A 3 18.88 6.16 -4.01
C VAL A 3 19.13 4.77 -3.44
N ASP A 4 20.05 4.64 -2.49
CA ASP A 4 20.22 3.39 -1.75
C ASP A 4 19.00 3.15 -0.88
N VAL A 5 18.24 2.13 -1.21
CA VAL A 5 16.98 1.80 -0.57
C VAL A 5 17.04 0.40 0.04
N THR A 6 16.67 0.30 1.29
CA THR A 6 16.45 -0.97 1.98
C THR A 6 14.96 -1.12 2.26
N VAL A 7 14.37 -2.25 1.85
CA VAL A 7 13.00 -2.59 2.18
C VAL A 7 13.03 -3.52 3.40
N ARG A 8 12.26 -3.15 4.42
CA ARG A 8 12.18 -3.90 5.67
C ARG A 8 10.75 -3.89 6.24
N PRO A 9 10.43 -4.81 7.16
CA PRO A 9 9.14 -4.73 7.86
C PRO A 9 8.98 -3.41 8.62
N ALA A 10 7.77 -2.86 8.59
CA ALA A 10 7.42 -1.70 9.38
C ALA A 10 7.33 -2.06 10.87
N THR A 11 7.72 -1.13 11.72
CA THR A 11 7.67 -1.28 13.17
C THR A 11 6.92 -0.12 13.82
N ALA A 12 6.66 -0.23 15.11
CA ALA A 12 5.99 0.85 15.86
C ALA A 12 6.77 2.18 15.81
N ALA A 13 8.08 2.12 15.64
CA ALA A 13 8.90 3.33 15.50
C ALA A 13 8.61 4.11 14.21
N ASP A 14 7.99 3.47 13.21
CA ASP A 14 7.66 4.08 11.93
C ASP A 14 6.27 4.73 11.92
N LEU A 15 5.46 4.56 12.97
CA LEU A 15 4.03 4.93 12.98
C LEU A 15 3.76 6.38 12.59
N ASP A 16 4.57 7.32 13.03
CA ASP A 16 4.34 8.74 12.70
C ASP A 16 4.43 8.97 11.19
N ASP A 17 5.43 8.38 10.55
CA ASP A 17 5.58 8.46 9.09
C ASP A 17 4.44 7.76 8.36
N LEU A 18 4.03 6.59 8.84
CA LEU A 18 2.96 5.81 8.21
C LEU A 18 1.61 6.50 8.31
N VAL A 19 1.32 7.13 9.44
CA VAL A 19 0.10 7.93 9.62
C VAL A 19 0.07 9.09 8.63
N ALA A 20 1.19 9.77 8.45
CA ALA A 20 1.30 10.86 7.49
C ALA A 20 1.04 10.37 6.05
N TYR A 21 1.58 9.23 5.67
CA TYR A 21 1.32 8.62 4.37
C TYR A 21 -0.15 8.26 4.18
N GLU A 22 -0.80 7.67 5.20
CA GLU A 22 -2.21 7.28 5.11
C GLU A 22 -3.13 8.50 4.96
N ILE A 23 -2.84 9.59 5.64
CA ILE A 23 -3.58 10.85 5.49
C ILE A 23 -3.41 11.38 4.06
N GLU A 24 -2.20 11.37 3.52
CA GLU A 24 -1.93 11.81 2.16
C GLU A 24 -2.66 10.97 1.12
N ILE A 25 -2.62 9.63 1.26
CA ILE A 25 -3.35 8.71 0.39
C ILE A 25 -4.85 9.02 0.42
N ALA A 26 -5.42 9.24 1.60
CA ALA A 26 -6.83 9.57 1.75
C ALA A 26 -7.17 10.87 1.02
N ARG A 27 -6.34 11.90 1.15
CA ARG A 27 -6.54 13.19 0.46
C ARG A 27 -6.47 13.06 -1.05
N ILE A 28 -5.51 12.30 -1.56
CA ILE A 28 -5.36 12.06 -3.01
C ILE A 28 -6.60 11.36 -3.56
N SER A 29 -7.13 10.38 -2.83
CA SER A 29 -8.25 9.56 -3.29
C SER A 29 -9.62 10.23 -3.11
N PHE A 30 -9.81 11.02 -2.05
CA PHE A 30 -11.14 11.51 -1.65
C PHE A 30 -11.22 13.03 -1.43
N GLY A 31 -10.10 13.75 -1.53
CA GLY A 31 -10.09 15.20 -1.36
C GLY A 31 -10.66 15.66 -0.02
N ASP A 32 -11.65 16.55 -0.05
CA ASP A 32 -12.25 17.12 1.16
C ASP A 32 -13.06 16.10 1.98
N GLU A 33 -13.45 14.97 1.37
CA GLU A 33 -14.17 13.89 2.07
C GLU A 33 -13.22 12.98 2.85
N ALA A 34 -11.91 13.16 2.70
CA ALA A 34 -10.92 12.29 3.33
C ALA A 34 -10.97 12.38 4.85
N VAL A 35 -10.85 11.23 5.51
CA VAL A 35 -10.63 11.17 6.94
C VAL A 35 -9.17 11.53 7.21
N THR A 36 -8.94 12.58 7.98
CA THR A 36 -7.60 13.08 8.29
C THR A 36 -7.26 13.03 9.78
N ASP A 37 -8.12 12.41 10.60
CA ASP A 37 -7.86 12.20 12.02
C ASP A 37 -6.64 11.26 12.21
N PRO A 38 -5.52 11.77 12.73
CA PRO A 38 -4.32 10.95 12.92
C PRO A 38 -4.54 9.75 13.83
N ASP A 39 -5.38 9.88 14.84
CA ASP A 39 -5.63 8.81 15.81
C ASP A 39 -6.35 7.63 15.17
N LEU A 40 -7.29 7.89 14.27
CA LEU A 40 -7.96 6.83 13.52
C LEU A 40 -6.98 6.05 12.65
N HIS A 41 -6.15 6.77 11.88
CA HIS A 41 -5.14 6.13 11.04
C HIS A 41 -4.11 5.37 11.88
N ARG A 42 -3.68 5.94 13.00
CA ARG A 42 -2.73 5.29 13.91
C ARG A 42 -3.26 3.97 14.43
N ARG A 43 -4.51 3.91 14.86
CA ARG A 43 -5.13 2.66 15.33
C ARG A 43 -5.16 1.59 14.23
N ARG A 44 -5.54 1.99 13.02
CA ARG A 44 -5.62 1.06 11.88
C ARG A 44 -4.25 0.50 11.51
N VAL A 45 -3.27 1.34 11.37
CA VAL A 45 -1.91 0.92 11.02
C VAL A 45 -1.29 0.09 12.13
N SER A 46 -1.38 0.56 13.37
CA SER A 46 -0.83 -0.12 14.54
C SER A 46 -1.40 -1.54 14.69
N GLY A 47 -2.69 -1.70 14.40
CA GLY A 47 -3.37 -3.01 14.46
C GLY A 47 -2.89 -4.00 13.39
N SER A 48 -2.21 -3.54 12.35
CA SER A 48 -1.71 -4.38 11.27
C SER A 48 -0.25 -4.83 11.46
N LEU A 49 0.54 -4.07 12.21
CA LEU A 49 1.98 -4.31 12.33
C LEU A 49 2.28 -5.66 12.99
N GLY A 50 3.13 -6.45 12.35
CA GLY A 50 3.59 -7.73 12.86
C GLY A 50 2.54 -8.84 12.88
N LYS A 51 1.39 -8.64 12.24
CA LYS A 51 0.34 -9.67 12.16
C LYS A 51 0.60 -10.64 11.01
N PRO A 52 0.27 -11.94 11.19
CA PRO A 52 0.56 -12.96 10.16
C PRO A 52 -0.13 -12.72 8.82
N ASP A 53 -1.34 -12.14 8.83
CA ASP A 53 -2.11 -11.87 7.62
C ASP A 53 -1.83 -10.49 7.02
N GLU A 54 -0.89 -9.75 7.58
CA GLU A 54 -0.59 -8.40 7.13
C GLU A 54 0.83 -8.31 6.60
N ILE A 55 1.00 -7.72 5.44
CA ILE A 55 2.30 -7.38 4.87
C ILE A 55 2.44 -5.88 4.97
N THR A 56 3.35 -5.42 5.82
CA THR A 56 3.59 -4.02 6.11
C THR A 56 5.07 -3.75 6.00
N LEU A 57 5.48 -3.15 4.89
CA LEU A 57 6.89 -2.91 4.58
C LEU A 57 7.15 -1.42 4.40
N VAL A 58 8.32 -0.99 4.79
CA VAL A 58 8.81 0.37 4.53
C VAL A 58 10.08 0.32 3.69
N ALA A 59 10.28 1.36 2.92
CA ALA A 59 11.54 1.64 2.26
C ALA A 59 12.28 2.68 3.08
N GLU A 60 13.55 2.41 3.35
CA GLU A 60 14.41 3.27 4.15
C GLU A 60 15.63 3.66 3.35
N SER A 61 16.02 4.92 3.46
CA SER A 61 17.25 5.44 2.86
C SER A 61 17.85 6.46 3.80
N GLY A 62 19.15 6.30 4.11
CA GLY A 62 19.84 7.23 5.00
C GLY A 62 19.23 7.34 6.39
N GLY A 63 18.62 6.28 6.90
CA GLY A 63 17.98 6.27 8.21
C GLY A 63 16.56 6.86 8.24
N ALA A 64 16.05 7.30 7.09
CA ALA A 64 14.70 7.87 6.97
C ALA A 64 13.76 6.95 6.19
N VAL A 65 12.51 6.86 6.63
CA VAL A 65 11.46 6.18 5.88
C VAL A 65 11.07 7.04 4.68
N ILE A 66 11.18 6.48 3.49
CA ILE A 66 10.86 7.17 2.23
C ILE A 66 9.71 6.55 1.46
N GLY A 67 9.08 5.53 2.01
CA GLY A 67 7.90 4.92 1.41
C GLY A 67 7.37 3.77 2.23
N TRP A 68 6.15 3.35 1.92
CA TRP A 68 5.53 2.22 2.60
C TRP A 68 4.50 1.52 1.72
N VAL A 69 4.29 0.25 2.01
CA VAL A 69 3.30 -0.59 1.32
C VAL A 69 2.57 -1.46 2.33
N TRP A 70 1.28 -1.65 2.11
CA TRP A 70 0.42 -2.44 2.97
C TRP A 70 -0.49 -3.34 2.13
N VAL A 71 -0.38 -4.65 2.34
CA VAL A 71 -1.23 -5.67 1.73
C VAL A 71 -1.79 -6.55 2.85
N SER A 72 -3.10 -6.75 2.87
CA SER A 72 -3.77 -7.61 3.85
C SER A 72 -4.17 -8.93 3.24
N GLY A 73 -3.89 -10.04 3.93
CA GLY A 73 -4.39 -11.35 3.52
C GLY A 73 -5.88 -11.48 3.81
N ARG A 74 -6.61 -12.04 2.86
CA ARG A 74 -8.06 -12.27 2.95
C ARG A 74 -8.39 -13.65 2.41
N THR A 75 -9.55 -14.17 2.80
CA THR A 75 -10.12 -15.40 2.25
C THR A 75 -11.38 -15.05 1.47
N ASN A 76 -11.46 -15.51 0.23
CA ASN A 76 -12.66 -15.36 -0.57
C ASN A 76 -13.72 -16.30 0.00
N SER A 77 -14.83 -15.75 0.49
CA SER A 77 -15.91 -16.52 1.11
C SER A 77 -16.65 -17.43 0.14
N LEU A 78 -16.55 -17.16 -1.15
CA LEU A 78 -17.25 -17.95 -2.18
C LEU A 78 -16.40 -19.10 -2.72
N THR A 79 -15.08 -18.95 -2.74
CA THR A 79 -14.18 -19.94 -3.32
C THR A 79 -13.28 -20.62 -2.29
N GLY A 80 -13.09 -20.02 -1.12
CA GLY A 80 -12.14 -20.47 -0.10
C GLY A 80 -10.70 -20.10 -0.38
N ASP A 81 -10.43 -19.44 -1.51
CA ASP A 81 -9.06 -19.08 -1.90
C ASP A 81 -8.52 -17.92 -1.06
N ARG A 82 -7.23 -17.95 -0.81
CA ARG A 82 -6.51 -16.84 -0.17
C ARG A 82 -6.11 -15.83 -1.24
N TYR A 83 -6.36 -14.56 -0.96
CA TYR A 83 -5.91 -13.47 -1.81
C TYR A 83 -5.34 -12.33 -0.97
N GLY A 84 -4.52 -11.49 -1.58
CA GLY A 84 -4.04 -10.25 -0.98
C GLY A 84 -4.92 -9.08 -1.36
N ASN A 85 -5.32 -8.29 -0.38
CA ASN A 85 -6.01 -7.03 -0.59
C ASN A 85 -5.01 -5.90 -0.46
N PHE A 86 -4.68 -5.26 -1.58
CA PHE A 86 -3.75 -4.14 -1.60
C PHE A 86 -4.40 -2.93 -0.92
N ARG A 87 -3.75 -2.40 0.10
CA ARG A 87 -4.30 -1.33 0.93
C ARG A 87 -3.67 0.03 0.64
N SER A 88 -2.34 0.09 0.67
CA SER A 88 -1.63 1.36 0.61
C SER A 88 -0.29 1.25 -0.08
N LEU A 89 0.05 2.26 -0.84
CA LEU A 89 1.40 2.49 -1.36
C LEU A 89 1.64 3.99 -1.39
N ALA A 90 2.68 4.43 -0.75
CA ALA A 90 3.09 5.83 -0.75
C ALA A 90 4.59 5.95 -0.77
N THR A 91 5.09 7.01 -1.38
CA THR A 91 6.51 7.35 -1.38
C THR A 91 6.68 8.84 -1.14
N SER A 92 7.75 9.19 -0.45
CA SER A 92 8.15 10.59 -0.29
C SER A 92 8.60 11.15 -1.64
N GLU A 93 8.55 12.47 -1.77
CA GLU A 93 9.07 13.15 -2.96
C GLU A 93 10.59 13.19 -2.93
N VAL A 94 11.20 12.10 -3.39
CA VAL A 94 12.66 11.95 -3.50
C VAL A 94 13.02 11.58 -4.93
N PRO A 95 14.25 11.87 -5.37
CA PRO A 95 14.73 11.40 -6.68
C PRO A 95 14.59 9.88 -6.77
N GLY A 96 14.03 9.38 -7.86
CA GLY A 96 13.82 7.94 -8.07
C GLY A 96 12.62 7.36 -7.34
N ARG A 97 11.66 8.17 -6.92
CA ARG A 97 10.47 7.70 -6.18
C ARG A 97 9.67 6.62 -6.91
N GLY A 98 9.62 6.66 -8.23
CA GLY A 98 8.96 5.61 -9.03
C GLY A 98 9.61 4.25 -8.84
N THR A 99 10.94 4.19 -8.80
CA THR A 99 11.68 2.96 -8.52
C THR A 99 11.42 2.47 -7.09
N VAL A 100 11.35 3.38 -6.12
CA VAL A 100 11.02 3.04 -4.72
C VAL A 100 9.64 2.38 -4.65
N ALA A 101 8.65 2.94 -5.32
CA ALA A 101 7.29 2.38 -5.35
C ALA A 101 7.29 0.97 -5.95
N GLU A 102 8.01 0.76 -7.05
CA GLU A 102 8.12 -0.55 -7.69
C GLU A 102 8.81 -1.58 -6.80
N GLU A 103 9.89 -1.20 -6.13
CA GLU A 103 10.60 -2.09 -5.20
C GLU A 103 9.71 -2.49 -4.02
N LEU A 104 8.99 -1.53 -3.45
CA LEU A 104 8.05 -1.79 -2.34
C LEU A 104 6.95 -2.76 -2.76
N LEU A 105 6.28 -2.47 -3.86
CA LEU A 105 5.19 -3.32 -4.32
C LEU A 105 5.71 -4.70 -4.76
N GLY A 106 6.85 -4.75 -5.44
CA GLY A 106 7.49 -6.00 -5.81
C GLY A 106 7.84 -6.86 -4.58
N ALA A 107 8.37 -6.25 -3.53
CA ALA A 107 8.67 -6.94 -2.28
C ALA A 107 7.39 -7.47 -1.60
N ALA A 108 6.33 -6.67 -1.60
CA ALA A 108 5.03 -7.07 -1.04
C ALA A 108 4.41 -8.24 -1.82
N LEU A 109 4.49 -8.22 -3.15
CA LEU A 109 4.01 -9.31 -4.00
C LEU A 109 4.79 -10.61 -3.74
N SER A 110 6.11 -10.52 -3.58
CA SER A 110 6.95 -11.67 -3.24
C SER A 110 6.59 -12.24 -1.87
N ALA A 111 6.40 -11.39 -0.87
CA ALA A 111 5.97 -11.81 0.47
C ALA A 111 4.59 -12.48 0.44
N ALA A 112 3.66 -11.95 -0.35
CA ALA A 112 2.34 -12.54 -0.53
C ALA A 112 2.44 -13.95 -1.13
N ARG A 113 3.25 -14.11 -2.17
CA ARG A 113 3.47 -15.41 -2.82
C ARG A 113 4.05 -16.43 -1.83
N GLU A 114 5.02 -16.03 -1.01
CA GLU A 114 5.61 -16.89 0.02
C GLU A 114 4.59 -17.33 1.07
N ARG A 115 3.56 -16.53 1.31
CA ARG A 115 2.47 -16.85 2.26
C ARG A 115 1.32 -17.64 1.63
N GLY A 116 1.49 -18.11 0.39
CA GLY A 116 0.48 -18.94 -0.30
C GLY A 116 -0.67 -18.15 -0.90
N VAL A 117 -0.51 -16.85 -1.08
CA VAL A 117 -1.49 -15.99 -1.75
C VAL A 117 -1.32 -16.13 -3.26
N SER A 118 -2.41 -16.44 -3.96
CA SER A 118 -2.40 -16.69 -5.41
C SER A 118 -2.61 -15.43 -6.26
N GLU A 119 -3.24 -14.41 -5.69
CA GLU A 119 -3.46 -13.15 -6.38
C GLU A 119 -3.53 -11.98 -5.40
N VAL A 120 -3.25 -10.79 -5.90
CA VAL A 120 -3.42 -9.55 -5.15
C VAL A 120 -4.40 -8.66 -5.92
N VAL A 121 -5.41 -8.19 -5.22
CA VAL A 121 -6.41 -7.29 -5.78
C VAL A 121 -6.27 -5.91 -5.14
N GLY A 122 -6.53 -4.86 -5.91
CA GLY A 122 -6.45 -3.50 -5.42
C GLY A 122 -7.49 -2.62 -6.06
N LYS A 123 -7.82 -1.54 -5.37
CA LYS A 123 -8.66 -0.48 -5.90
C LYS A 123 -7.81 0.77 -6.11
N VAL A 124 -8.07 1.46 -7.19
CA VAL A 124 -7.44 2.74 -7.46
C VAL A 124 -8.50 3.66 -8.04
N HIS A 125 -8.49 4.91 -7.58
CA HIS A 125 -9.38 5.90 -8.16
C HIS A 125 -8.93 6.21 -9.60
N MET A 126 -9.88 6.35 -10.52
CA MET A 126 -9.56 6.61 -11.93
C MET A 126 -8.67 7.83 -12.14
N ARG A 127 -8.78 8.83 -11.28
CA ARG A 127 -7.96 10.06 -11.35
C ARG A 127 -6.55 9.88 -10.82
N ASN A 128 -6.26 8.81 -10.11
CA ASN A 128 -4.92 8.54 -9.60
C ASN A 128 -4.06 7.92 -10.70
N VAL A 129 -3.61 8.75 -11.62
CA VAL A 129 -2.85 8.34 -12.81
C VAL A 129 -1.52 7.70 -12.42
N ALA A 130 -0.84 8.26 -11.43
CA ALA A 130 0.45 7.75 -10.96
C ALA A 130 0.32 6.31 -10.45
N MET A 131 -0.69 6.02 -9.63
CA MET A 131 -0.91 4.68 -9.09
C MET A 131 -1.35 3.70 -10.17
N ARG A 132 -2.19 4.15 -11.11
CA ARG A 132 -2.59 3.31 -12.25
C ARG A 132 -1.39 2.92 -13.11
N ALA A 133 -0.44 3.82 -13.30
CA ALA A 133 0.78 3.52 -14.02
C ALA A 133 1.64 2.47 -13.30
N VAL A 134 1.77 2.55 -11.97
CA VAL A 134 2.47 1.55 -11.16
C VAL A 134 1.80 0.18 -11.29
N TYR A 135 0.48 0.12 -11.17
CA TYR A 135 -0.28 -1.13 -11.34
C TYR A 135 -0.02 -1.75 -12.72
N ALA A 136 -0.13 -0.95 -13.78
CA ALA A 136 0.07 -1.43 -15.14
C ALA A 136 1.48 -1.98 -15.34
N LYS A 137 2.49 -1.29 -14.81
CA LYS A 137 3.89 -1.70 -14.94
C LYS A 137 4.18 -3.01 -14.23
N LEU A 138 3.48 -3.31 -13.13
CA LEU A 138 3.66 -4.54 -12.38
C LEU A 138 2.69 -5.66 -12.81
N GLY A 139 2.01 -5.49 -13.92
CA GLY A 139 1.19 -6.53 -14.52
C GLY A 139 -0.21 -6.66 -13.94
N PHE A 140 -0.70 -5.68 -13.21
CA PHE A 140 -2.09 -5.68 -12.77
C PHE A 140 -3.02 -5.41 -13.95
N ALA A 141 -4.09 -6.20 -14.06
CA ALA A 141 -5.13 -6.04 -15.06
C ALA A 141 -6.44 -5.62 -14.41
N ALA A 142 -7.19 -4.77 -15.07
CA ALA A 142 -8.53 -4.37 -14.61
C ALA A 142 -9.51 -5.53 -14.84
N GLU A 143 -10.23 -5.94 -13.79
CA GLU A 143 -11.21 -7.02 -13.87
C GLU A 143 -12.61 -6.59 -13.47
N HIS A 144 -12.74 -5.68 -12.50
CA HIS A 144 -14.02 -5.26 -11.94
C HIS A 144 -14.20 -3.76 -12.03
N LEU A 145 -15.43 -3.32 -12.19
CA LEU A 145 -15.81 -1.93 -12.11
C LEU A 145 -16.59 -1.68 -10.82
N SER A 146 -16.22 -0.63 -10.10
CA SER A 146 -17.02 -0.13 -8.99
C SER A 146 -17.94 0.97 -9.52
N MET A 147 -19.23 0.78 -9.37
CA MET A 147 -20.25 1.73 -9.84
C MET A 147 -20.84 2.46 -8.65
N ARG A 148 -21.03 3.77 -8.80
CA ARG A 148 -21.55 4.61 -7.72
C ARG A 148 -22.70 5.47 -8.24
N LYS A 149 -23.76 5.56 -7.44
CA LYS A 149 -24.86 6.50 -7.66
C LYS A 149 -25.10 7.29 -6.38
N ALA A 150 -25.06 8.61 -6.48
CA ALA A 150 -25.47 9.48 -5.37
C ALA A 150 -27.00 9.47 -5.24
N LEU A 151 -27.50 9.44 -4.02
CA LEU A 151 -28.94 9.46 -3.74
C LEU A 151 -29.38 10.81 -3.20
#